data_975abc57c606242ae63c01d7931b89a4
#
_entry.id   975abc57c606242ae63c01d7931b89a4
#
_cell.length_a   1.000
_cell.length_b   1.000
_cell.length_c   1.000
_cell.angle_alpha   90.00
_cell.angle_beta   90.00
_cell.angle_gamma   90.00
#
_symmetry.space_group_name_H-M   'P 1'
#
loop_
_entity.id
_entity.type
_entity.pdbx_description
1 polymer ?
#
loop_
_entity_poly.entity_id
_entity_poly.type
_entity_poly.pdbx_seq_one_letter_code
_entity_poly.pdbx_strand_id
1 'polypeptide(L)'
;MSINTPDPGSAGLHTLLAERWSPREFSDRPLDSAQLRSLFDAARWAPSCFNEQPWRFVIATKAEPGNHARIFSLLMEKNQQWARDAYVIVFSAGKKTFTQSGAPDRFGLYDTGAATAYLAIQATALGLYAHFMGGFDAVRARTEFGVPEDFDIGAAFVVGHLKEGATPTARSRKPIAEVVFDAEWGKPAAL
;
A
#
# COMPACT_ATOMS: atom_id res chain seq x y z
N MET A 1 -22.42 11.58 -4.30
CA MET A 1 -23.17 10.30 -4.34
C MET A 1 -22.17 9.20 -3.98
N SER A 2 -22.40 8.48 -2.88
CA SER A 2 -21.52 7.37 -2.47
C SER A 2 -21.67 6.22 -3.46
N ILE A 3 -20.63 5.95 -4.25
CA ILE A 3 -20.68 4.97 -5.36
C ILE A 3 -20.20 3.58 -4.89
N ASN A 4 -19.85 3.45 -3.62
CA ASN A 4 -19.44 2.20 -3.01
C ASN A 4 -20.51 1.73 -2.02
N THR A 5 -21.52 1.02 -2.50
CA THR A 5 -22.36 0.26 -1.60
C THR A 5 -21.49 -0.86 -1.02
N PRO A 6 -21.19 -0.87 0.29
CA PRO A 6 -20.56 -2.03 0.91
C PRO A 6 -21.40 -3.28 0.63
N ASP A 7 -20.74 -4.42 0.54
CA ASP A 7 -21.39 -5.72 0.56
C ASP A 7 -22.47 -5.71 1.68
N PRO A 8 -23.71 -6.20 1.45
CA PRO A 8 -24.75 -6.28 2.50
C PRO A 8 -24.30 -6.90 3.81
N GLY A 9 -23.24 -7.72 3.79
CA GLY A 9 -22.57 -8.27 4.98
C GLY A 9 -21.59 -7.33 5.69
N SER A 10 -21.36 -6.10 5.20
CA SER A 10 -20.40 -5.15 5.79
C SER A 10 -21.07 -4.04 6.62
N ALA A 11 -22.21 -4.31 7.23
CA ALA A 11 -22.91 -3.39 8.13
C ALA A 11 -21.94 -2.91 9.23
N GLY A 12 -21.77 -1.57 9.35
CA GLY A 12 -20.90 -0.96 10.35
C GLY A 12 -19.43 -0.74 9.92
N LEU A 13 -19.06 -1.05 8.68
CA LEU A 13 -17.73 -0.74 8.19
C LEU A 13 -17.52 0.79 8.13
N HIS A 14 -16.42 1.28 8.70
CA HIS A 14 -16.08 2.70 8.66
C HIS A 14 -15.94 3.19 7.21
N THR A 15 -16.46 4.39 6.93
CA THR A 15 -16.53 4.99 5.58
C THR A 15 -15.19 4.96 4.83
N LEU A 16 -14.08 5.32 5.49
CA LEU A 16 -12.75 5.30 4.87
C LEU A 16 -12.33 3.91 4.38
N LEU A 17 -12.71 2.85 5.11
CA LEU A 17 -12.46 1.46 4.69
C LEU A 17 -13.33 1.08 3.49
N ALA A 18 -14.59 1.52 3.51
CA ALA A 18 -15.54 1.28 2.43
C ALA A 18 -15.17 2.04 1.15
N GLU A 19 -14.68 3.26 1.24
CA GLU A 19 -14.32 4.12 0.11
C GLU A 19 -12.94 3.81 -0.47
N ARG A 20 -12.02 3.25 0.33
CA ARG A 20 -10.71 2.87 -0.16
C ARG A 20 -10.80 1.78 -1.23
N TRP A 21 -10.30 2.03 -2.41
CA TRP A 21 -10.17 1.05 -3.49
C TRP A 21 -8.83 1.23 -4.23
N SER A 22 -8.54 0.37 -5.22
CA SER A 22 -7.28 0.38 -5.97
C SER A 22 -7.56 0.75 -7.42
N PRO A 23 -7.59 2.04 -7.77
CA PRO A 23 -7.84 2.51 -9.13
C PRO A 23 -6.67 2.20 -10.06
N ARG A 24 -6.96 2.18 -11.37
CA ARG A 24 -5.97 2.16 -12.44
C ARG A 24 -6.04 3.39 -13.34
N GLU A 25 -6.79 4.39 -12.92
CA GLU A 25 -7.01 5.64 -13.65
C GLU A 25 -6.61 6.80 -12.75
N PHE A 26 -5.35 7.20 -12.87
CA PHE A 26 -4.78 8.31 -12.14
C PHE A 26 -4.64 9.53 -13.04
N SER A 27 -4.63 10.73 -12.45
CA SER A 27 -4.19 11.96 -13.09
C SER A 27 -2.75 12.27 -12.66
N ASP A 28 -2.08 13.09 -13.46
CA ASP A 28 -0.72 13.59 -13.18
C ASP A 28 -0.71 14.80 -12.24
N ARG A 29 -1.88 15.16 -11.68
CA ARG A 29 -2.01 16.27 -10.73
C ARG A 29 -1.03 16.11 -9.58
N PRO A 30 -0.20 17.14 -9.30
CA PRO A 30 0.78 17.09 -8.21
C PRO A 30 0.12 16.88 -6.83
N LEU A 31 0.84 16.18 -5.97
CA LEU A 31 0.64 16.19 -4.52
C LEU A 31 1.57 17.24 -3.92
N ASP A 32 1.06 18.02 -2.97
CA ASP A 32 1.89 18.94 -2.23
C ASP A 32 2.72 18.22 -1.14
N SER A 33 3.70 18.91 -0.57
CA SER A 33 4.58 18.36 0.46
C SER A 33 3.86 17.98 1.76
N ALA A 34 2.77 18.67 2.09
CA ALA A 34 1.97 18.39 3.28
C ALA A 34 1.18 17.10 3.09
N GLN A 35 0.59 16.88 1.91
CA GLN A 35 -0.08 15.64 1.55
C GLN A 35 0.90 14.46 1.59
N LEU A 36 2.07 14.59 0.93
CA LEU A 36 3.11 13.55 0.95
C LEU A 36 3.54 13.22 2.38
N ARG A 37 3.84 14.22 3.19
CA ARG A 37 4.22 14.02 4.59
C ARG A 37 3.13 13.31 5.38
N SER A 38 1.88 13.74 5.25
CA SER A 38 0.73 13.16 5.94
C SER A 38 0.55 11.66 5.64
N LEU A 39 0.79 11.23 4.37
CA LEU A 39 0.73 9.82 3.99
C LEU A 39 1.74 8.97 4.76
N PHE A 40 3.00 9.42 4.83
CA PHE A 40 4.06 8.68 5.52
C PHE A 40 4.01 8.85 7.05
N ASP A 41 3.49 9.95 7.55
CA ASP A 41 3.17 10.10 8.96
C ASP A 41 2.11 9.06 9.38
N ALA A 42 1.06 8.86 8.59
CA ALA A 42 0.08 7.80 8.85
C ALA A 42 0.73 6.40 8.84
N ALA A 43 1.58 6.10 7.84
CA ALA A 43 2.29 4.83 7.78
C ALA A 43 3.09 4.54 9.06
N ARG A 44 3.83 5.53 9.56
CA ARG A 44 4.66 5.35 10.77
C ARG A 44 3.85 5.27 12.09
N TRP A 45 2.54 5.54 12.07
CA TRP A 45 1.63 5.35 13.20
C TRP A 45 1.06 3.93 13.29
N ALA A 46 1.40 3.04 12.35
CA ALA A 46 1.01 1.64 12.42
C ALA A 46 1.64 0.96 13.64
N PRO A 47 0.97 -0.05 14.23
CA PRO A 47 1.59 -0.89 15.24
C PRO A 47 2.67 -1.78 14.64
N SER A 48 3.65 -2.18 15.45
CA SER A 48 4.66 -3.17 15.07
C SER A 48 5.11 -4.00 16.27
N CYS A 49 5.65 -5.16 16.00
CA CYS A 49 6.17 -6.06 17.02
C CYS A 49 7.26 -5.34 17.82
N PHE A 50 7.10 -5.24 19.14
CA PHE A 50 7.99 -4.48 20.04
C PHE A 50 8.26 -3.04 19.64
N ASN A 51 7.37 -2.43 18.84
CA ASN A 51 7.55 -1.10 18.26
C ASN A 51 8.82 -0.99 17.41
N GLU A 52 9.22 -2.07 16.72
CA GLU A 52 10.42 -2.12 15.88
C GLU A 52 10.37 -1.14 14.70
N GLN A 53 9.17 -0.85 14.17
CA GLN A 53 8.97 0.06 13.04
C GLN A 53 9.85 -0.34 11.85
N PRO A 54 9.70 -1.58 11.35
CA PRO A 54 10.64 -2.20 10.40
C PRO A 54 10.55 -1.61 8.99
N TRP A 55 9.51 -0.87 8.70
CA TRP A 55 9.20 -0.33 7.36
C TRP A 55 10.18 0.74 6.89
N ARG A 56 10.55 0.65 5.62
CA ARG A 56 11.27 1.70 4.87
C ARG A 56 10.55 1.91 3.54
N PHE A 57 10.61 3.14 3.05
CA PHE A 57 9.96 3.52 1.80
C PHE A 57 10.96 4.24 0.90
N VAL A 58 11.07 3.78 -0.35
CA VAL A 58 11.77 4.50 -1.42
C VAL A 58 10.69 5.13 -2.28
N ILE A 59 10.74 6.44 -2.45
CA ILE A 59 9.73 7.20 -3.18
C ILE A 59 10.33 7.97 -4.35
N ALA A 60 9.56 8.14 -5.40
CA ALA A 60 9.80 9.14 -6.44
C ALA A 60 8.51 9.82 -6.85
N THR A 61 8.61 11.09 -7.18
CA THR A 61 7.51 11.90 -7.67
C THR A 61 7.80 12.40 -9.08
N LYS A 62 6.76 12.80 -9.81
CA LYS A 62 6.93 13.41 -11.12
C LYS A 62 7.61 14.79 -11.08
N ALA A 63 7.80 15.38 -9.90
CA ALA A 63 8.62 16.57 -9.73
C ALA A 63 10.10 16.31 -10.07
N GLU A 64 10.54 15.04 -9.92
CA GLU A 64 11.88 14.57 -10.24
C GLU A 64 11.82 13.53 -11.39
N PRO A 65 11.64 13.95 -12.66
CA PRO A 65 11.31 13.04 -13.76
C PRO A 65 12.33 11.92 -13.97
N GLY A 66 13.64 12.19 -13.76
CA GLY A 66 14.70 11.20 -13.89
C GLY A 66 14.58 10.09 -12.83
N ASN A 67 14.38 10.45 -11.57
CA ASN A 67 14.17 9.50 -10.49
C ASN A 67 12.85 8.72 -10.68
N HIS A 68 11.78 9.42 -11.07
CA HIS A 68 10.50 8.78 -11.33
C HIS A 68 10.61 7.74 -12.46
N ALA A 69 11.20 8.09 -13.61
CA ALA A 69 11.37 7.17 -14.74
C ALA A 69 12.23 5.95 -14.36
N ARG A 70 13.30 6.14 -13.59
CA ARG A 70 14.17 5.08 -13.10
C ARG A 70 13.38 4.08 -12.26
N ILE A 71 12.65 4.55 -11.26
CA ILE A 71 11.83 3.72 -10.35
C ILE A 71 10.66 3.08 -11.10
N PHE A 72 10.01 3.82 -11.98
CA PHE A 72 8.90 3.33 -12.80
C PHE A 72 9.32 2.17 -13.71
N SER A 73 10.55 2.19 -14.24
CA SER A 73 11.08 1.12 -15.10
C SER A 73 11.21 -0.25 -14.42
N LEU A 74 11.11 -0.29 -13.10
CA LEU A 74 11.14 -1.54 -12.32
C LEU A 74 9.79 -2.26 -12.30
N LEU A 75 8.69 -1.56 -12.62
CA LEU A 75 7.36 -2.17 -12.71
C LEU A 75 7.29 -3.09 -13.93
N MET A 76 6.55 -4.20 -13.78
CA MET A 76 6.20 -5.03 -14.94
C MET A 76 5.33 -4.25 -15.93
N GLU A 77 5.42 -4.55 -17.21
CA GLU A 77 4.76 -3.85 -18.31
C GLU A 77 3.25 -3.65 -18.07
N LYS A 78 2.54 -4.68 -17.60
CA LYS A 78 1.11 -4.59 -17.25
C LYS A 78 0.80 -3.49 -16.23
N ASN A 79 1.70 -3.24 -15.30
CA ASN A 79 1.53 -2.19 -14.30
C ASN A 79 1.94 -0.84 -14.87
N GLN A 80 2.97 -0.79 -15.71
CA GLN A 80 3.39 0.44 -16.38
C GLN A 80 2.27 1.05 -17.25
N GLN A 81 1.43 0.22 -17.89
CA GLN A 81 0.34 0.66 -18.76
C GLN A 81 -0.63 1.62 -18.09
N TRP A 82 -0.92 1.43 -16.80
CA TRP A 82 -1.89 2.24 -16.07
C TRP A 82 -1.27 3.10 -14.95
N ALA A 83 -0.10 2.73 -14.43
CA ALA A 83 0.54 3.44 -13.31
C ALA A 83 1.26 4.73 -13.75
N ARG A 84 1.48 4.93 -15.06
CA ARG A 84 2.27 6.04 -15.62
C ARG A 84 1.77 7.42 -15.24
N ASP A 85 0.46 7.57 -15.05
CA ASP A 85 -0.15 8.86 -14.78
C ASP A 85 -0.18 9.20 -13.28
N ALA A 86 0.01 8.23 -12.40
CA ALA A 86 0.10 8.50 -10.96
C ALA A 86 1.29 9.40 -10.62
N TYR A 87 1.09 10.34 -9.70
CA TYR A 87 2.12 11.32 -9.35
C TYR A 87 3.25 10.75 -8.51
N VAL A 88 2.95 9.83 -7.62
CA VAL A 88 3.93 9.22 -6.69
C VAL A 88 4.03 7.73 -6.96
N ILE A 89 5.27 7.23 -7.02
CA ILE A 89 5.57 5.80 -7.00
C ILE A 89 6.41 5.49 -5.76
N VAL A 90 6.08 4.40 -5.08
CA VAL A 90 6.69 3.98 -3.82
C VAL A 90 7.03 2.50 -3.87
N PHE A 91 8.17 2.15 -3.27
CA PHE A 91 8.50 0.78 -2.91
C PHE A 91 8.66 0.69 -1.40
N SER A 92 8.07 -0.34 -0.80
CA SER A 92 8.22 -0.63 0.63
C SER A 92 9.25 -1.72 0.85
N ALA A 93 9.93 -1.66 2.00
CA ALA A 93 10.80 -2.72 2.48
C ALA A 93 10.59 -2.91 3.98
N GLY A 94 10.71 -4.15 4.45
CA GLY A 94 10.59 -4.53 5.86
C GLY A 94 11.88 -5.13 6.38
N LYS A 95 12.37 -4.67 7.53
CA LYS A 95 13.56 -5.19 8.18
C LYS A 95 13.30 -6.60 8.67
N LYS A 96 14.29 -7.50 8.55
CA LYS A 96 14.21 -8.91 8.91
C LYS A 96 14.71 -9.22 10.32
N THR A 97 15.27 -8.23 11.00
CA THR A 97 15.89 -8.41 12.33
C THR A 97 15.45 -7.29 13.27
N PHE A 98 15.30 -7.62 14.55
CA PHE A 98 15.09 -6.63 15.60
C PHE A 98 16.35 -5.77 15.81
N THR A 99 16.17 -4.45 15.82
CA THR A 99 17.31 -3.49 15.97
C THR A 99 18.04 -3.68 17.29
N GLN A 100 17.31 -3.96 18.36
CA GLN A 100 17.89 -4.07 19.71
C GLN A 100 18.70 -5.34 19.91
N SER A 101 18.25 -6.48 19.36
CA SER A 101 18.82 -7.80 19.65
C SER A 101 19.56 -8.43 18.47
N GLY A 102 19.32 -7.96 17.25
CA GLY A 102 19.80 -8.62 16.03
C GLY A 102 19.09 -9.95 15.72
N ALA A 103 18.15 -10.39 16.57
CA ALA A 103 17.41 -11.62 16.34
C ALA A 103 16.48 -11.51 15.12
N PRO A 104 16.18 -12.63 14.44
CA PRO A 104 15.25 -12.61 13.30
C PRO A 104 13.88 -12.06 13.68
N ASP A 105 13.36 -11.14 12.88
CA ASP A 105 12.01 -10.59 12.99
C ASP A 105 11.12 -11.13 11.85
N ARG A 106 10.30 -12.13 12.16
CA ARG A 106 9.35 -12.70 11.19
C ARG A 106 8.19 -11.78 10.87
N PHE A 107 8.00 -10.68 11.61
CA PHE A 107 6.90 -9.73 11.43
C PHE A 107 7.27 -8.54 10.55
N GLY A 108 8.53 -8.38 10.14
CA GLY A 108 8.99 -7.20 9.41
C GLY A 108 8.12 -6.83 8.21
N LEU A 109 7.79 -7.78 7.32
CA LEU A 109 6.86 -7.54 6.20
C LEU A 109 5.40 -7.45 6.64
N TYR A 110 4.97 -8.17 7.66
CA TYR A 110 3.61 -8.08 8.20
C TYR A 110 3.32 -6.68 8.73
N ASP A 111 4.22 -6.13 9.54
CA ASP A 111 4.12 -4.79 10.12
C ASP A 111 4.25 -3.71 9.03
N THR A 112 5.11 -3.94 8.02
CA THR A 112 5.20 -3.07 6.83
C THR A 112 3.87 -3.07 6.06
N GLY A 113 3.18 -4.21 5.98
CA GLY A 113 1.83 -4.29 5.41
C GLY A 113 0.82 -3.46 6.19
N ALA A 114 0.87 -3.48 7.53
CA ALA A 114 0.04 -2.62 8.38
C ALA A 114 0.33 -1.13 8.12
N ALA A 115 1.62 -0.74 8.04
CA ALA A 115 2.01 0.64 7.74
C ALA A 115 1.50 1.10 6.37
N THR A 116 1.58 0.26 5.35
CA THR A 116 1.05 0.60 4.01
C THR A 116 -0.47 0.67 3.99
N ALA A 117 -1.17 -0.14 4.80
CA ALA A 117 -2.62 -0.05 4.96
C ALA A 117 -3.05 1.28 5.60
N TYR A 118 -2.33 1.75 6.63
CA TYR A 118 -2.58 3.06 7.25
C TYR A 118 -2.36 4.19 6.24
N LEU A 119 -1.29 4.14 5.45
CA LEU A 119 -1.05 5.09 4.36
C LEU A 119 -2.22 5.10 3.37
N ALA A 120 -2.74 3.93 2.96
CA ALA A 120 -3.84 3.85 2.02
C ALA A 120 -5.16 4.43 2.57
N ILE A 121 -5.43 4.26 3.87
CA ILE A 121 -6.58 4.88 4.54
C ILE A 121 -6.40 6.40 4.61
N GLN A 122 -5.20 6.88 4.96
CA GLN A 122 -4.90 8.31 4.97
C GLN A 122 -5.01 8.92 3.57
N ALA A 123 -4.56 8.22 2.53
CA ALA A 123 -4.76 8.65 1.15
C ALA A 123 -6.25 8.87 0.86
N THR A 124 -7.11 7.90 1.23
CA THR A 124 -8.56 8.01 1.05
C THR A 124 -9.13 9.22 1.81
N ALA A 125 -8.69 9.47 3.04
CA ALA A 125 -9.12 10.62 3.85
C ALA A 125 -8.73 11.97 3.20
N LEU A 126 -7.65 11.99 2.43
CA LEU A 126 -7.18 13.17 1.69
C LEU A 126 -7.79 13.28 0.27
N GLY A 127 -8.72 12.39 -0.10
CA GLY A 127 -9.25 12.33 -1.48
C GLY A 127 -8.23 11.84 -2.50
N LEU A 128 -7.19 11.14 -2.03
CA LEU A 128 -6.17 10.47 -2.82
C LEU A 128 -6.42 8.96 -2.84
N TYR A 129 -5.74 8.27 -3.77
CA TYR A 129 -5.89 6.83 -3.89
C TYR A 129 -4.53 6.16 -4.02
N ALA A 130 -4.43 4.95 -3.46
CA ALA A 130 -3.26 4.11 -3.56
C ALA A 130 -3.60 2.78 -4.25
N HIS A 131 -2.70 2.29 -5.12
CA HIS A 131 -2.82 0.97 -5.74
C HIS A 131 -1.53 0.19 -5.55
N PHE A 132 -1.63 -0.94 -4.84
CA PHE A 132 -0.50 -1.82 -4.52
C PHE A 132 -0.28 -2.86 -5.61
N MET A 133 0.99 -3.16 -5.89
CA MET A 133 1.44 -4.05 -6.95
C MET A 133 2.51 -5.01 -6.44
N GLY A 134 2.32 -6.32 -6.75
CA GLY A 134 3.39 -7.31 -6.63
C GLY A 134 4.20 -7.49 -7.92
N GLY A 135 3.71 -6.93 -9.04
CA GLY A 135 4.33 -7.08 -10.36
C GLY A 135 5.43 -6.04 -10.62
N PHE A 136 6.62 -6.29 -10.11
CA PHE A 136 7.84 -5.51 -10.34
C PHE A 136 9.08 -6.40 -10.22
N ASP A 137 10.23 -5.94 -10.69
CA ASP A 137 11.52 -6.63 -10.59
C ASP A 137 12.16 -6.33 -9.21
N ALA A 138 11.92 -7.22 -8.25
CA ALA A 138 12.42 -7.07 -6.88
C ALA A 138 13.96 -7.21 -6.79
N VAL A 139 14.58 -8.03 -7.64
CA VAL A 139 16.03 -8.21 -7.66
C VAL A 139 16.72 -6.95 -8.16
N ARG A 140 16.23 -6.41 -9.26
CA ARG A 140 16.74 -5.16 -9.81
C ARG A 140 16.45 -3.99 -8.86
N ALA A 141 15.26 -3.95 -8.22
CA ALA A 141 14.91 -2.92 -7.24
C ALA A 141 15.88 -2.91 -6.05
N ARG A 142 16.25 -4.07 -5.53
CA ARG A 142 17.26 -4.18 -4.45
C ARG A 142 18.58 -3.51 -4.84
N THR A 143 19.10 -3.83 -6.01
CA THR A 143 20.36 -3.25 -6.51
C THR A 143 20.23 -1.75 -6.78
N GLU A 144 19.14 -1.36 -7.44
CA GLU A 144 18.89 0.01 -7.86
C GLU A 144 18.75 0.98 -6.68
N PHE A 145 18.15 0.53 -5.58
CA PHE A 145 17.94 1.34 -4.37
C PHE A 145 19.04 1.13 -3.31
N GLY A 146 19.96 0.20 -3.52
CA GLY A 146 20.95 -0.14 -2.49
C GLY A 146 20.31 -0.71 -1.22
N VAL A 147 19.22 -1.50 -1.35
CA VAL A 147 18.52 -2.07 -0.19
C VAL A 147 19.42 -3.12 0.49
N PRO A 148 19.74 -2.95 1.79
CA PRO A 148 20.57 -3.89 2.51
C PRO A 148 19.96 -5.29 2.58
N GLU A 149 20.80 -6.31 2.78
CA GLU A 149 20.33 -7.71 2.81
C GLU A 149 19.42 -8.03 3.99
N ASP A 150 19.50 -7.27 5.07
CA ASP A 150 18.64 -7.41 6.25
C ASP A 150 17.24 -6.81 6.07
N PHE A 151 16.91 -6.34 4.86
CA PHE A 151 15.56 -5.93 4.47
C PHE A 151 15.01 -6.81 3.36
N ASP A 152 13.73 -7.14 3.45
CA ASP A 152 12.96 -7.71 2.35
C ASP A 152 12.17 -6.62 1.63
N ILE A 153 12.18 -6.65 0.29
CA ILE A 153 11.33 -5.76 -0.50
C ILE A 153 9.89 -6.27 -0.43
N GLY A 154 8.98 -5.39 -0.04
CA GLY A 154 7.55 -5.66 0.08
C GLY A 154 6.81 -5.43 -1.23
N ALA A 155 5.90 -4.47 -1.24
CA ALA A 155 5.11 -4.11 -2.42
C ALA A 155 5.61 -2.81 -3.07
N ALA A 156 5.45 -2.70 -4.39
CA ALA A 156 5.40 -1.43 -5.07
C ALA A 156 3.97 -0.85 -4.99
N PHE A 157 3.82 0.46 -4.98
CA PHE A 157 2.51 1.09 -5.10
C PHE A 157 2.62 2.49 -5.66
N VAL A 158 1.52 2.97 -6.22
CA VAL A 158 1.38 4.35 -6.66
C VAL A 158 0.35 5.07 -5.82
N VAL A 159 0.53 6.40 -5.68
CA VAL A 159 -0.44 7.28 -5.02
C VAL A 159 -0.70 8.50 -5.91
N GLY A 160 -1.95 8.91 -5.99
CA GLY A 160 -2.32 10.07 -6.81
C GLY A 160 -3.79 10.43 -6.70
N HIS A 161 -4.16 11.49 -7.41
CA HIS A 161 -5.55 11.84 -7.67
C HIS A 161 -6.13 10.93 -8.74
N LEU A 162 -7.44 10.71 -8.70
CA LEU A 162 -8.13 10.05 -9.80
C LEU A 162 -8.15 10.94 -11.05
N LYS A 163 -8.16 10.27 -12.19
CA LYS A 163 -8.55 10.90 -13.46
C LYS A 163 -10.03 11.28 -13.40
N GLU A 164 -10.39 12.39 -14.04
CA GLU A 164 -11.79 12.80 -14.14
C GLU A 164 -12.63 11.70 -14.81
N GLY A 165 -13.78 11.40 -14.23
CA GLY A 165 -14.67 10.34 -14.70
C GLY A 165 -14.29 8.92 -14.27
N ALA A 166 -13.16 8.71 -13.58
CA ALA A 166 -12.79 7.41 -13.04
C ALA A 166 -13.86 6.92 -12.05
N THR A 167 -14.30 5.69 -12.23
CA THR A 167 -15.33 5.08 -11.40
C THR A 167 -14.83 3.84 -10.70
N PRO A 168 -15.22 3.60 -9.43
CA PRO A 168 -14.88 2.39 -8.73
C PRO A 168 -15.39 1.14 -9.45
N THR A 169 -14.55 0.15 -9.59
CA THR A 169 -14.96 -1.20 -10.02
C THR A 169 -15.60 -1.94 -8.86
N ALA A 170 -16.57 -2.83 -9.17
CA ALA A 170 -17.16 -3.69 -8.17
C ALA A 170 -16.09 -4.51 -7.44
N ARG A 171 -16.20 -4.57 -6.11
CA ARG A 171 -15.28 -5.30 -5.25
C ARG A 171 -16.02 -6.46 -4.60
N SER A 172 -15.47 -7.65 -4.73
CA SER A 172 -15.94 -8.81 -3.98
C SER A 172 -15.05 -9.08 -2.78
N ARG A 173 -15.62 -9.65 -1.75
CA ARG A 173 -14.89 -10.18 -0.59
C ARG A 173 -15.39 -11.60 -0.33
N LYS A 174 -14.52 -12.44 0.20
CA LYS A 174 -14.94 -13.74 0.71
C LYS A 174 -15.95 -13.55 1.85
N PRO A 175 -16.92 -14.44 1.98
CA PRO A 175 -17.78 -14.48 3.16
C PRO A 175 -16.94 -14.53 4.44
N ILE A 176 -17.43 -13.90 5.51
CA ILE A 176 -16.69 -13.85 6.77
C ILE A 176 -16.41 -15.26 7.33
N ALA A 177 -17.31 -16.19 7.10
CA ALA A 177 -17.17 -17.60 7.49
C ALA A 177 -15.99 -18.35 6.85
N GLU A 178 -15.44 -17.82 5.73
CA GLU A 178 -14.25 -18.38 5.08
C GLU A 178 -12.94 -17.81 5.61
N VAL A 179 -12.99 -16.77 6.44
CA VAL A 179 -11.80 -16.03 6.90
C VAL A 179 -11.71 -15.90 8.42
N VAL A 180 -12.81 -16.19 9.14
CA VAL A 180 -12.83 -16.15 10.61
C VAL A 180 -13.32 -17.48 11.14
N PHE A 181 -12.49 -18.13 11.96
CA PHE A 181 -12.73 -19.46 12.48
C PHE A 181 -12.80 -19.46 14.01
N ASP A 182 -13.68 -20.32 14.56
CA ASP A 182 -13.88 -20.49 16.01
C ASP A 182 -12.93 -21.56 16.56
N ALA A 183 -11.80 -21.10 17.15
CA ALA A 183 -10.81 -21.92 17.86
C ALA A 183 -10.16 -23.07 17.06
N GLU A 184 -10.71 -23.44 15.90
CA GLU A 184 -10.23 -24.53 15.04
C GLU A 184 -10.23 -24.07 13.59
N TRP A 185 -9.12 -24.34 12.87
CA TRP A 185 -9.00 -23.97 11.45
C TRP A 185 -10.08 -24.64 10.60
N GLY A 186 -10.80 -23.83 9.82
CA GLY A 186 -11.88 -24.31 8.94
C GLY A 186 -13.26 -24.42 9.61
N LYS A 187 -13.40 -24.20 10.92
CA LYS A 187 -14.67 -24.12 11.62
C LYS A 187 -15.16 -22.68 11.69
N PRO A 188 -16.17 -22.26 10.90
CA PRO A 188 -16.61 -20.87 10.88
C PRO A 188 -17.03 -20.35 12.25
N ALA A 189 -16.65 -19.12 12.60
CA ALA A 189 -17.16 -18.44 13.78
C ALA A 189 -18.60 -17.98 13.57
N ALA A 190 -19.43 -18.06 14.62
CA ALA A 190 -20.79 -17.52 14.63
C ALA A 190 -20.73 -16.01 14.89
N LEU A 191 -20.69 -15.20 13.82
CA LEU A 191 -20.62 -13.73 13.85
C LEU A 191 -21.83 -13.10 13.17
#